data_d8b8bf56260247de6693f8e436452db3
#
_entry.id   d8b8bf56260247de6693f8e436452db3
#
_cell.length_a   1.000
_cell.length_b   1.000
_cell.length_c   1.000
_cell.angle_alpha   90.00
_cell.angle_beta   90.00
_cell.angle_gamma   90.00
#
_symmetry.space_group_name_H-M   'P 1'
#
loop_
_entity.id
_entity.type
_entity.pdbx_description
1 polymer ?
#
loop_
_entity_poly.entity_id
_entity_poly.type
_entity_poly.pdbx_seq_one_letter_code
_entity_poly.pdbx_strand_id
1 'polypeptide(L)'
;MRVLQVGLGNIGGGLEAFVMNYYRELSKMDVQFDFVCMYGKIAYEKEIKTLGGRIFYVPNVKKNYLGYVKRFKQILKKGNYDVVHVNMLSAANIVPLRLASKAGVRKVIAHSHNSSCPGMVRKFMHWCNRARIKKICHRFFFACSEVAGRWLFGNEDYDAGKVVIVHNAISMERYLFSEDHRAIVRSAFGWGNRFVVGHVGRFDPQKNHEGLLDIFKEILKKRPDAVLALVGSRGGQYENILERVKSENLEDKVFFLGKRTDIGAFLSAMDVFLFPSLYEGLPFALVEAQANGLTCVISDTISREVNVIPGQLKPLSLGTSPEKWAETVVRAGKRPRVGKEEIYQGLVEGHFDICREARRLKKLYGE
;
A
#
# COMPACT_ATOMS: atom_id res chain seq x y z
N MET A 1 -14.42 -19.31 11.01
CA MET A 1 -14.25 -19.20 9.53
C MET A 1 -12.76 -19.28 9.18
N ARG A 2 -12.38 -20.08 8.18
CA ARG A 2 -10.96 -20.21 7.75
C ARG A 2 -10.75 -19.67 6.34
N VAL A 3 -9.82 -18.75 6.19
CA VAL A 3 -9.50 -18.09 4.93
C VAL A 3 -8.06 -18.40 4.52
N LEU A 4 -7.85 -18.86 3.29
CA LEU A 4 -6.50 -19.04 2.73
C LEU A 4 -6.11 -17.79 1.94
N GLN A 5 -5.13 -17.05 2.44
CA GLN A 5 -4.56 -15.87 1.79
C GLN A 5 -3.44 -16.28 0.83
N VAL A 6 -3.50 -15.79 -0.39
CA VAL A 6 -2.51 -16.07 -1.44
C VAL A 6 -2.03 -14.76 -2.05
N GLY A 7 -0.74 -14.66 -2.36
CA GLY A 7 -0.18 -13.50 -3.07
C GLY A 7 0.80 -12.65 -2.28
N LEU A 8 0.99 -12.93 -0.97
CA LEU A 8 1.94 -12.19 -0.15
C LEU A 8 3.40 -12.50 -0.54
N GLY A 9 4.21 -11.45 -0.54
CA GLY A 9 5.65 -11.52 -0.78
C GLY A 9 6.48 -11.55 0.51
N ASN A 10 7.78 -11.31 0.36
CA ASN A 10 8.76 -11.36 1.44
C ASN A 10 9.24 -9.99 1.93
N ILE A 11 8.83 -8.89 1.29
CA ILE A 11 9.38 -7.54 1.55
C ILE A 11 8.49 -6.73 2.50
N GLY A 12 7.18 -6.97 2.51
CA GLY A 12 6.21 -6.18 3.29
C GLY A 12 5.95 -4.83 2.64
N GLY A 13 5.19 -4.83 1.55
CA GLY A 13 4.68 -3.65 0.85
C GLY A 13 3.21 -3.37 1.20
N GLY A 14 2.55 -2.58 0.35
CA GLY A 14 1.14 -2.20 0.56
C GLY A 14 0.16 -3.38 0.58
N LEU A 15 0.39 -4.40 -0.26
CA LEU A 15 -0.44 -5.61 -0.26
C LEU A 15 -0.33 -6.37 1.06
N GLU A 16 0.89 -6.59 1.56
CA GLU A 16 1.11 -7.26 2.83
C GLU A 16 0.57 -6.44 4.00
N ALA A 17 0.71 -5.12 3.96
CA ALA A 17 0.12 -4.22 4.96
C ALA A 17 -1.41 -4.31 4.96
N PHE A 18 -2.06 -4.33 3.80
CA PHE A 18 -3.49 -4.56 3.65
C PHE A 18 -3.91 -5.85 4.37
N VAL A 19 -3.33 -6.98 3.98
CA VAL A 19 -3.74 -8.28 4.54
C VAL A 19 -3.52 -8.33 6.05
N MET A 20 -2.40 -7.77 6.55
CA MET A 20 -2.11 -7.78 7.99
C MET A 20 -2.96 -6.81 8.80
N ASN A 21 -3.31 -5.63 8.27
CA ASN A 21 -4.23 -4.72 8.95
C ASN A 21 -5.59 -5.40 9.17
N TYR A 22 -6.14 -6.02 8.12
CA TYR A 22 -7.39 -6.77 8.24
C TYR A 22 -7.25 -8.00 9.14
N TYR A 23 -6.14 -8.74 9.07
CA TYR A 23 -5.97 -9.94 9.88
C TYR A 23 -5.91 -9.64 11.37
N ARG A 24 -5.23 -8.56 11.79
CA ARG A 24 -5.20 -8.12 13.20
C ARG A 24 -6.60 -7.93 13.79
N GLU A 25 -7.53 -7.40 13.02
CA GLU A 25 -8.91 -7.19 13.49
C GLU A 25 -9.77 -8.43 13.30
N LEU A 26 -9.67 -9.12 12.17
CA LEU A 26 -10.47 -10.30 11.88
C LEU A 26 -10.17 -11.48 12.80
N SER A 27 -8.91 -11.62 13.24
CA SER A 27 -8.52 -12.66 14.22
C SER A 27 -9.22 -12.51 15.56
N LYS A 28 -9.60 -11.28 15.95
CA LYS A 28 -10.42 -11.00 17.15
C LYS A 28 -11.90 -11.36 16.97
N MET A 29 -12.32 -11.69 15.74
CA MET A 29 -13.70 -11.94 15.34
C MET A 29 -13.91 -13.38 14.83
N ASP A 30 -13.11 -14.35 15.30
CA ASP A 30 -13.15 -15.76 14.90
C ASP A 30 -12.95 -16.02 13.40
N VAL A 31 -12.18 -15.16 12.72
CA VAL A 31 -11.75 -15.36 11.33
C VAL A 31 -10.26 -15.65 11.32
N GLN A 32 -9.91 -16.89 11.00
CA GLN A 32 -8.53 -17.35 10.96
C GLN A 32 -7.96 -17.31 9.56
N PHE A 33 -6.78 -16.66 9.38
CA PHE A 33 -6.05 -16.66 8.12
C PHE A 33 -4.93 -17.70 8.15
N ASP A 34 -4.82 -18.44 7.05
CA ASP A 34 -3.62 -19.19 6.69
C ASP A 34 -3.02 -18.60 5.40
N PHE A 35 -1.74 -18.82 5.16
CA PHE A 35 -1.00 -18.11 4.14
C PHE A 35 -0.25 -19.06 3.21
N VAL A 36 -0.29 -18.79 1.89
CA VAL A 36 0.55 -19.46 0.89
C VAL A 36 1.64 -18.52 0.42
N CYS A 37 2.89 -18.95 0.55
CA CYS A 37 4.07 -18.18 0.14
C CYS A 37 4.92 -18.94 -0.87
N MET A 38 5.27 -18.29 -1.99
CA MET A 38 6.16 -18.82 -3.04
C MET A 38 7.63 -18.42 -2.85
N TYR A 39 7.93 -17.72 -1.77
CA TYR A 39 9.26 -17.24 -1.41
C TYR A 39 9.77 -18.04 -0.20
N GLY A 40 11.07 -18.11 -0.01
CA GLY A 40 11.66 -18.81 1.16
C GLY A 40 11.33 -18.16 2.51
N LYS A 41 10.78 -16.94 2.49
CA LYS A 41 10.37 -16.15 3.65
C LYS A 41 9.11 -15.37 3.30
N ILE A 42 8.23 -15.16 4.26
CA ILE A 42 7.06 -14.29 4.13
C ILE A 42 7.23 -13.04 5.00
N ALA A 43 6.71 -11.90 4.52
CA ALA A 43 6.62 -10.71 5.36
C ALA A 43 5.72 -10.95 6.57
N TYR A 44 6.03 -10.31 7.69
CA TYR A 44 5.28 -10.45 8.95
C TYR A 44 5.18 -11.87 9.53
N GLU A 45 6.12 -12.77 9.20
CA GLU A 45 6.08 -14.19 9.59
C GLU A 45 5.84 -14.39 11.10
N LYS A 46 6.60 -13.65 11.94
CA LYS A 46 6.47 -13.75 13.39
C LYS A 46 5.05 -13.35 13.85
N GLU A 47 4.53 -12.26 13.35
CA GLU A 47 3.21 -11.75 13.71
C GLU A 47 2.09 -12.69 13.22
N ILE A 48 2.19 -13.21 11.99
CA ILE A 48 1.26 -14.20 11.46
C ILE A 48 1.14 -15.39 12.41
N LYS A 49 2.28 -15.93 12.86
CA LYS A 49 2.31 -17.06 13.81
C LYS A 49 1.73 -16.72 15.18
N THR A 50 2.02 -15.52 15.69
CA THR A 50 1.46 -15.04 16.97
C THR A 50 -0.05 -14.92 16.91
N LEU A 51 -0.62 -14.53 15.77
CA LEU A 51 -2.07 -14.47 15.54
C LEU A 51 -2.69 -15.85 15.22
N GLY A 52 -1.92 -16.94 15.31
CA GLY A 52 -2.39 -18.30 15.06
C GLY A 52 -2.42 -18.73 13.58
N GLY A 53 -1.93 -17.89 12.66
CA GLY A 53 -1.88 -18.19 11.22
C GLY A 53 -0.82 -19.22 10.86
N ARG A 54 -1.19 -20.17 9.99
CA ARG A 54 -0.25 -21.14 9.43
C ARG A 54 0.30 -20.62 8.10
N ILE A 55 1.59 -20.88 7.86
CA ILE A 55 2.29 -20.48 6.63
C ILE A 55 2.68 -21.74 5.87
N PHE A 56 2.26 -21.82 4.62
CA PHE A 56 2.57 -22.91 3.71
C PHE A 56 3.51 -22.43 2.62
N TYR A 57 4.75 -22.89 2.66
CA TYR A 57 5.70 -22.62 1.59
C TYR A 57 5.45 -23.58 0.44
N VAL A 58 5.37 -23.02 -0.78
CA VAL A 58 5.16 -23.74 -2.03
C VAL A 58 6.25 -23.38 -3.04
N PRO A 59 6.59 -24.26 -3.97
CA PRO A 59 7.53 -23.94 -5.05
C PRO A 59 7.08 -22.71 -5.84
N ASN A 60 8.01 -21.94 -6.39
CA ASN A 60 7.66 -20.84 -7.26
C ASN A 60 7.02 -21.38 -8.54
N VAL A 61 5.81 -20.89 -8.87
CA VAL A 61 5.00 -21.37 -9.99
C VAL A 61 5.70 -21.26 -11.36
N LYS A 62 6.61 -20.28 -11.52
CA LYS A 62 7.38 -20.12 -12.76
C LYS A 62 8.54 -21.11 -12.89
N LYS A 63 9.14 -21.53 -11.74
CA LYS A 63 10.30 -22.42 -11.70
C LYS A 63 9.88 -23.89 -11.64
N ASN A 64 8.81 -24.21 -10.92
CA ASN A 64 8.33 -25.58 -10.74
C ASN A 64 6.79 -25.59 -10.66
N TYR A 65 6.15 -25.57 -11.83
CA TYR A 65 4.70 -25.56 -11.96
C TYR A 65 4.03 -26.80 -11.35
N LEU A 66 4.53 -27.99 -11.66
CA LEU A 66 3.94 -29.26 -11.17
C LEU A 66 4.06 -29.38 -9.65
N GLY A 67 5.22 -29.03 -9.09
CA GLY A 67 5.43 -28.99 -7.65
C GLY A 67 4.49 -28.00 -6.95
N TYR A 68 4.31 -26.80 -7.53
CA TYR A 68 3.36 -25.81 -7.04
C TYR A 68 1.95 -26.38 -7.01
N VAL A 69 1.46 -26.92 -8.14
CA VAL A 69 0.11 -27.47 -8.27
C VAL A 69 -0.14 -28.59 -7.28
N LYS A 70 0.81 -29.55 -7.16
CA LYS A 70 0.74 -30.68 -6.22
C LYS A 70 0.61 -30.18 -4.78
N ARG A 71 1.50 -29.27 -4.37
CA ARG A 71 1.52 -28.73 -2.99
C ARG A 71 0.30 -27.91 -2.68
N PHE A 72 -0.12 -27.04 -3.59
CA PHE A 72 -1.32 -26.20 -3.39
C PHE A 72 -2.60 -27.04 -3.25
N LYS A 73 -2.78 -28.09 -4.08
CA LYS A 73 -3.89 -29.04 -3.94
C LYS A 73 -3.89 -29.76 -2.59
N GLN A 74 -2.71 -30.16 -2.08
CA GLN A 74 -2.60 -30.76 -0.74
C GLN A 74 -3.04 -29.81 0.37
N ILE A 75 -2.67 -28.52 0.26
CA ILE A 75 -3.08 -27.48 1.21
C ILE A 75 -4.60 -27.30 1.21
N LEU A 76 -5.21 -27.20 0.03
CA LEU A 76 -6.67 -27.07 -0.10
C LEU A 76 -7.40 -28.29 0.49
N LYS A 77 -6.94 -29.51 0.17
CA LYS A 77 -7.58 -30.76 0.65
C LYS A 77 -7.51 -30.91 2.16
N LYS A 78 -6.41 -30.45 2.81
CA LYS A 78 -6.20 -30.60 4.27
C LYS A 78 -6.78 -29.44 5.07
N GLY A 79 -7.02 -28.30 4.47
CA GLY A 79 -7.27 -27.05 5.18
C GLY A 79 -8.75 -26.73 5.46
N ASN A 80 -9.70 -27.36 4.77
CA ASN A 80 -11.15 -27.06 4.86
C ASN A 80 -11.43 -25.55 4.87
N TYR A 81 -10.97 -24.85 3.81
CA TYR A 81 -11.12 -23.40 3.71
C TYR A 81 -12.51 -23.02 3.24
N ASP A 82 -13.16 -22.12 3.97
CA ASP A 82 -14.41 -21.47 3.57
C ASP A 82 -14.18 -20.52 2.39
N VAL A 83 -13.02 -19.83 2.42
CA VAL A 83 -12.63 -18.79 1.46
C VAL A 83 -11.18 -19.00 1.01
N VAL A 84 -10.93 -18.86 -0.29
CA VAL A 84 -9.58 -18.62 -0.82
C VAL A 84 -9.54 -17.22 -1.39
N HIS A 85 -8.75 -16.35 -0.75
CA HIS A 85 -8.59 -14.94 -1.12
C HIS A 85 -7.24 -14.75 -1.82
N VAL A 86 -7.28 -14.48 -3.11
CA VAL A 86 -6.08 -14.30 -3.93
C VAL A 86 -5.84 -12.81 -4.17
N ASN A 87 -4.80 -12.29 -3.54
CA ASN A 87 -4.36 -10.91 -3.68
C ASN A 87 -3.49 -10.77 -4.94
N MET A 88 -3.90 -9.91 -5.87
CA MET A 88 -3.37 -9.87 -7.22
C MET A 88 -2.84 -8.49 -7.59
N LEU A 89 -1.62 -8.42 -8.10
CA LEU A 89 -1.08 -7.22 -8.76
C LEU A 89 -1.37 -7.21 -10.28
N SER A 90 -1.77 -8.33 -10.84
CA SER A 90 -2.22 -8.50 -12.23
C SER A 90 -2.80 -9.89 -12.45
N ALA A 91 -3.56 -10.08 -13.52
CA ALA A 91 -4.07 -11.39 -13.94
C ALA A 91 -3.02 -12.31 -14.60
N ALA A 92 -1.74 -11.96 -14.58
CA ALA A 92 -0.70 -12.78 -15.22
C ALA A 92 -0.58 -14.20 -14.64
N ASN A 93 -0.94 -14.38 -13.37
CA ASN A 93 -1.01 -15.69 -12.73
C ASN A 93 -2.37 -15.92 -12.07
N ILE A 94 -3.21 -16.77 -12.67
CA ILE A 94 -4.52 -17.17 -12.17
C ILE A 94 -4.54 -18.62 -11.66
N VAL A 95 -3.39 -19.26 -11.55
CA VAL A 95 -3.29 -20.68 -11.13
C VAL A 95 -3.92 -20.91 -9.76
N PRO A 96 -3.70 -20.06 -8.72
CA PRO A 96 -4.35 -20.24 -7.42
C PRO A 96 -5.88 -20.21 -7.50
N LEU A 97 -6.45 -19.26 -8.26
CA LEU A 97 -7.90 -19.16 -8.47
C LEU A 97 -8.46 -20.43 -9.10
N ARG A 98 -7.82 -20.91 -10.18
CA ARG A 98 -8.24 -22.13 -10.87
C ARG A 98 -8.19 -23.38 -9.99
N LEU A 99 -7.15 -23.50 -9.16
CA LEU A 99 -7.00 -24.63 -8.27
C LEU A 99 -8.03 -24.61 -7.14
N ALA A 100 -8.29 -23.45 -6.56
CA ALA A 100 -9.30 -23.27 -5.52
C ALA A 100 -10.73 -23.58 -6.05
N SER A 101 -11.09 -23.04 -7.21
CA SER A 101 -12.37 -23.33 -7.86
C SER A 101 -12.54 -24.82 -8.18
N LYS A 102 -11.51 -25.46 -8.78
CA LYS A 102 -11.53 -26.91 -9.06
C LYS A 102 -11.57 -27.79 -7.82
N ALA A 103 -11.11 -27.30 -6.67
CA ALA A 103 -11.19 -28.00 -5.39
C ALA A 103 -12.56 -27.82 -4.72
N GLY A 104 -13.49 -27.11 -5.32
CA GLY A 104 -14.84 -26.90 -4.77
C GLY A 104 -14.88 -25.93 -3.61
N VAL A 105 -13.88 -25.03 -3.43
CA VAL A 105 -13.91 -24.02 -2.39
C VAL A 105 -15.13 -23.11 -2.60
N ARG A 106 -15.94 -22.94 -1.56
CA ARG A 106 -17.21 -22.22 -1.62
C ARG A 106 -17.06 -20.80 -2.15
N LYS A 107 -16.02 -20.10 -1.74
CA LYS A 107 -15.77 -18.71 -2.11
C LYS A 107 -14.32 -18.50 -2.57
N VAL A 108 -14.15 -18.18 -3.84
CA VAL A 108 -12.85 -17.87 -4.46
C VAL A 108 -12.86 -16.40 -4.86
N ILE A 109 -12.06 -15.60 -4.16
CA ILE A 109 -11.98 -14.14 -4.31
C ILE A 109 -10.74 -13.78 -5.13
N ALA A 110 -10.92 -12.97 -6.16
CA ALA A 110 -9.85 -12.25 -6.83
C ALA A 110 -9.83 -10.81 -6.33
N HIS A 111 -8.75 -10.38 -5.69
CA HIS A 111 -8.61 -9.02 -5.15
C HIS A 111 -7.50 -8.25 -5.87
N SER A 112 -7.86 -7.15 -6.51
CA SER A 112 -6.94 -6.27 -7.24
C SER A 112 -6.30 -5.25 -6.31
N HIS A 113 -4.95 -5.17 -6.31
CA HIS A 113 -4.18 -4.23 -5.49
C HIS A 113 -3.32 -3.26 -6.30
N ASN A 114 -3.43 -3.25 -7.63
CA ASN A 114 -2.64 -2.36 -8.47
C ASN A 114 -3.43 -1.89 -9.69
N SER A 115 -2.98 -0.79 -10.30
CA SER A 115 -3.57 -0.16 -11.48
C SER A 115 -2.76 -0.39 -12.77
N SER A 116 -1.62 -1.07 -12.66
CA SER A 116 -0.73 -1.35 -13.80
C SER A 116 0.21 -2.54 -13.49
N CYS A 117 0.92 -3.04 -14.50
CA CYS A 117 2.01 -3.98 -14.31
C CYS A 117 3.13 -3.74 -15.33
N PRO A 118 4.42 -3.95 -14.94
CA PRO A 118 5.55 -3.79 -15.85
C PRO A 118 5.67 -4.96 -16.84
N GLY A 119 6.24 -4.69 -18.01
CA GLY A 119 6.64 -5.67 -19.01
C GLY A 119 5.51 -6.15 -19.92
N MET A 120 5.78 -6.20 -21.24
CA MET A 120 4.80 -6.55 -22.30
C MET A 120 4.22 -7.95 -22.11
N VAL A 121 5.05 -8.95 -21.81
CA VAL A 121 4.60 -10.33 -21.59
C VAL A 121 3.59 -10.42 -20.45
N ARG A 122 3.86 -9.71 -19.35
CA ARG A 122 2.95 -9.69 -18.19
C ARG A 122 1.63 -8.98 -18.53
N LYS A 123 1.68 -7.88 -19.30
CA LYS A 123 0.49 -7.17 -19.80
C LYS A 123 -0.34 -8.06 -20.73
N PHE A 124 0.29 -8.78 -21.65
CA PHE A 124 -0.36 -9.73 -22.54
C PHE A 124 -1.05 -10.87 -21.76
N MET A 125 -0.32 -11.51 -20.84
CA MET A 125 -0.90 -12.56 -19.99
C MET A 125 -2.06 -12.03 -19.12
N HIS A 126 -1.93 -10.81 -18.60
CA HIS A 126 -3.01 -10.15 -17.86
C HIS A 126 -4.27 -10.02 -18.73
N TRP A 127 -4.12 -9.49 -19.93
CA TRP A 127 -5.24 -9.32 -20.85
C TRP A 127 -5.93 -10.66 -21.20
N CYS A 128 -5.15 -11.68 -21.56
CA CYS A 128 -5.68 -13.02 -21.89
C CYS A 128 -6.43 -13.69 -20.72
N ASN A 129 -6.01 -13.40 -19.48
CA ASN A 129 -6.57 -14.07 -18.31
C ASN A 129 -7.77 -13.34 -17.68
N ARG A 130 -8.00 -12.06 -17.98
CA ARG A 130 -9.11 -11.29 -17.38
C ARG A 130 -10.46 -11.98 -17.54
N ALA A 131 -10.81 -12.39 -18.75
CA ALA A 131 -12.06 -13.09 -19.02
C ALA A 131 -12.17 -14.43 -18.26
N ARG A 132 -11.03 -15.10 -18.01
CA ARG A 132 -11.00 -16.35 -17.24
C ARG A 132 -11.26 -16.13 -15.75
N ILE A 133 -10.82 -15.02 -15.18
CA ILE A 133 -11.09 -14.66 -13.76
C ILE A 133 -12.60 -14.56 -13.56
N LYS A 134 -13.31 -13.89 -14.46
CA LYS A 134 -14.76 -13.73 -14.40
C LYS A 134 -15.50 -15.06 -14.29
N LYS A 135 -15.07 -16.05 -15.09
CA LYS A 135 -15.64 -17.42 -15.07
C LYS A 135 -15.28 -18.22 -13.80
N ILE A 136 -14.15 -17.93 -13.16
CA ILE A 136 -13.66 -18.66 -11.98
C ILE A 136 -14.27 -18.11 -10.69
N CYS A 137 -14.26 -16.78 -10.53
CA CYS A 137 -14.67 -16.12 -9.29
C CYS A 137 -16.16 -15.72 -9.27
N HIS A 138 -16.86 -15.88 -10.41
CA HIS A 138 -18.28 -15.54 -10.58
C HIS A 138 -18.62 -14.10 -10.17
N ARG A 139 -18.89 -13.84 -8.87
CA ARG A 139 -19.29 -12.54 -8.32
C ARG A 139 -18.35 -12.00 -7.23
N PHE A 140 -17.28 -12.72 -6.93
CA PHE A 140 -16.38 -12.33 -5.83
C PHE A 140 -15.16 -11.57 -6.36
N PHE A 141 -15.43 -10.36 -6.89
CA PHE A 141 -14.43 -9.44 -7.44
C PHE A 141 -14.18 -8.32 -6.43
N PHE A 142 -13.00 -8.30 -5.86
CA PHE A 142 -12.62 -7.26 -4.91
C PHE A 142 -11.51 -6.39 -5.50
N ALA A 143 -11.49 -5.11 -5.10
CA ALA A 143 -10.44 -4.18 -5.48
C ALA A 143 -10.17 -3.18 -4.35
N CYS A 144 -8.94 -2.72 -4.22
CA CYS A 144 -8.59 -1.69 -3.22
C CYS A 144 -9.03 -0.28 -3.63
N SER A 145 -9.35 -0.07 -4.92
CA SER A 145 -9.80 1.20 -5.49
C SER A 145 -10.55 0.97 -6.80
N GLU A 146 -11.26 1.99 -7.29
CA GLU A 146 -11.89 1.98 -8.61
C GLU A 146 -10.88 1.66 -9.71
N VAL A 147 -9.75 2.38 -9.74
CA VAL A 147 -8.71 2.20 -10.77
C VAL A 147 -8.18 0.77 -10.77
N ALA A 148 -7.95 0.17 -9.59
CA ALA A 148 -7.54 -1.22 -9.46
C ALA A 148 -8.64 -2.20 -9.91
N GLY A 149 -9.90 -1.88 -9.65
CA GLY A 149 -11.06 -2.66 -10.10
C GLY A 149 -11.19 -2.68 -11.61
N ARG A 150 -11.18 -1.50 -12.23
CA ARG A 150 -11.21 -1.35 -13.70
C ARG A 150 -10.01 -2.03 -14.38
N TRP A 151 -8.84 -1.93 -13.79
CA TRP A 151 -7.65 -2.60 -14.28
C TRP A 151 -7.80 -4.12 -14.33
N LEU A 152 -8.23 -4.76 -13.25
CA LEU A 152 -8.28 -6.23 -13.19
C LEU A 152 -9.54 -6.80 -13.85
N PHE A 153 -10.70 -6.17 -13.67
CA PHE A 153 -11.99 -6.74 -14.09
C PHE A 153 -12.58 -6.08 -15.35
N GLY A 154 -12.17 -4.85 -15.67
CA GLY A 154 -12.67 -4.06 -16.80
C GLY A 154 -13.79 -3.10 -16.41
N ASN A 155 -14.04 -2.14 -17.30
CA ASN A 155 -15.03 -1.09 -17.06
C ASN A 155 -16.45 -1.67 -16.95
N GLU A 156 -16.83 -2.59 -17.84
CA GLU A 156 -18.14 -3.20 -17.85
C GLU A 156 -18.57 -3.84 -16.51
N ASP A 157 -17.69 -4.68 -15.92
CA ASP A 157 -18.04 -5.33 -14.65
C ASP A 157 -17.97 -4.35 -13.47
N TYR A 158 -17.10 -3.35 -13.55
CA TYR A 158 -17.06 -2.29 -12.54
C TYR A 158 -18.33 -1.43 -12.59
N ASP A 159 -18.70 -0.93 -13.78
CA ASP A 159 -19.87 -0.06 -13.98
C ASP A 159 -21.18 -0.81 -13.71
N ALA A 160 -21.20 -2.14 -13.90
CA ALA A 160 -22.31 -3.01 -13.52
C ALA A 160 -22.39 -3.31 -12.00
N GLY A 161 -21.56 -2.68 -11.16
CA GLY A 161 -21.55 -2.85 -9.70
C GLY A 161 -21.11 -4.23 -9.19
N LYS A 162 -20.43 -5.03 -10.04
CA LYS A 162 -19.97 -6.39 -9.66
C LYS A 162 -18.69 -6.40 -8.83
N VAL A 163 -17.96 -5.28 -8.81
CA VAL A 163 -16.68 -5.16 -8.10
C VAL A 163 -16.91 -4.50 -6.74
N VAL A 164 -16.58 -5.21 -5.68
CA VAL A 164 -16.65 -4.70 -4.31
C VAL A 164 -15.35 -3.99 -3.98
N ILE A 165 -15.42 -2.72 -3.62
CA ILE A 165 -14.26 -1.98 -3.13
C ILE A 165 -14.02 -2.32 -1.66
N VAL A 166 -12.79 -2.77 -1.35
CA VAL A 166 -12.28 -3.02 0.00
C VAL A 166 -11.00 -2.20 0.15
N HIS A 167 -11.13 -1.04 0.76
CA HIS A 167 -10.07 -0.06 0.84
C HIS A 167 -8.88 -0.50 1.70
N ASN A 168 -7.75 0.17 1.52
CA ASN A 168 -6.55 0.04 2.32
C ASN A 168 -6.73 0.71 3.69
N ALA A 169 -7.57 0.09 4.56
CA ALA A 169 -7.92 0.63 5.86
C ALA A 169 -6.78 0.54 6.89
N ILE A 170 -6.74 1.50 7.81
CA ILE A 170 -5.70 1.65 8.84
C ILE A 170 -6.30 1.80 10.25
N SER A 171 -5.50 1.51 11.29
CA SER A 171 -5.81 1.93 12.67
C SER A 171 -5.36 3.38 12.85
N MET A 172 -6.30 4.27 13.06
CA MET A 172 -6.04 5.70 13.20
C MET A 172 -5.05 5.98 14.35
N GLU A 173 -5.21 5.29 15.48
CA GLU A 173 -4.42 5.50 16.69
C GLU A 173 -2.91 5.35 16.47
N ARG A 174 -2.52 4.51 15.50
CA ARG A 174 -1.11 4.28 15.15
C ARG A 174 -0.45 5.46 14.43
N TYR A 175 -1.26 6.34 13.87
CA TYR A 175 -0.78 7.42 13.01
C TYR A 175 -1.13 8.81 13.51
N LEU A 176 -1.98 8.95 14.54
CA LEU A 176 -2.29 10.24 15.14
C LEU A 176 -1.02 11.02 15.48
N PHE A 177 -1.08 12.32 15.29
CA PHE A 177 0.00 13.23 15.65
C PHE A 177 0.30 13.16 17.16
N SER A 178 1.59 13.14 17.47
CA SER A 178 2.11 13.17 18.84
C SER A 178 3.30 14.14 18.93
N GLU A 179 3.19 15.12 19.80
CA GLU A 179 4.31 16.05 20.11
C GLU A 179 5.50 15.29 20.67
N ASP A 180 5.30 14.28 21.53
CA ASP A 180 6.39 13.48 22.10
C ASP A 180 7.14 12.73 21.00
N HIS A 181 6.42 12.07 20.09
CA HIS A 181 7.05 11.40 18.96
C HIS A 181 7.80 12.40 18.05
N ARG A 182 7.20 13.58 17.81
CA ARG A 182 7.85 14.65 17.05
C ARG A 182 9.16 15.07 17.70
N ALA A 183 9.15 15.33 19.00
CA ALA A 183 10.33 15.74 19.75
C ALA A 183 11.42 14.67 19.73
N ILE A 184 11.05 13.41 20.01
CA ILE A 184 11.97 12.26 20.04
C ILE A 184 12.67 12.09 18.68
N VAL A 185 11.89 12.02 17.58
CA VAL A 185 12.46 11.79 16.26
C VAL A 185 13.30 12.98 15.83
N ARG A 186 12.84 14.22 16.02
CA ARG A 186 13.62 15.41 15.66
C ARG A 186 14.93 15.54 16.43
N SER A 187 14.91 15.20 17.72
CA SER A 187 16.15 15.16 18.55
C SER A 187 17.11 14.09 18.05
N ALA A 188 16.62 12.87 17.79
CA ALA A 188 17.46 11.74 17.36
C ALA A 188 18.19 11.98 16.03
N PHE A 189 17.62 12.80 15.14
CA PHE A 189 18.19 13.12 13.82
C PHE A 189 18.78 14.53 13.73
N GLY A 190 18.82 15.28 14.82
CA GLY A 190 19.36 16.65 14.85
C GLY A 190 18.55 17.63 13.99
N TRP A 191 17.24 17.38 13.79
CA TRP A 191 16.41 18.25 12.95
C TRP A 191 15.95 19.53 13.67
N GLY A 192 15.83 19.50 15.00
CA GLY A 192 15.40 20.68 15.77
C GLY A 192 14.17 21.36 15.16
N ASN A 193 14.29 22.65 14.86
CA ASN A 193 13.25 23.47 14.24
C ASN A 193 13.33 23.52 12.70
N ARG A 194 14.15 22.69 12.06
CA ARG A 194 14.30 22.62 10.60
C ARG A 194 12.97 22.28 9.94
N PHE A 195 12.78 22.72 8.69
CA PHE A 195 11.61 22.38 7.90
C PHE A 195 11.73 20.97 7.33
N VAL A 196 10.92 20.02 7.84
CA VAL A 196 11.02 18.60 7.48
C VAL A 196 10.01 18.25 6.38
N VAL A 197 10.51 17.98 5.19
CA VAL A 197 9.75 17.41 4.08
C VAL A 197 9.84 15.89 4.17
N GLY A 198 8.71 15.20 4.23
CA GLY A 198 8.68 13.75 4.35
C GLY A 198 8.20 13.02 3.10
N HIS A 199 8.76 11.84 2.86
CA HIS A 199 8.28 10.87 1.88
C HIS A 199 8.32 9.47 2.46
N VAL A 200 7.27 8.67 2.21
CA VAL A 200 7.22 7.26 2.59
C VAL A 200 6.96 6.42 1.35
N GLY A 201 7.94 5.60 0.98
CA GLY A 201 7.83 4.74 -0.19
C GLY A 201 9.09 3.91 -0.44
N ARG A 202 8.92 2.75 -1.09
CA ARG A 202 10.07 1.94 -1.54
C ARG A 202 10.78 2.65 -2.69
N PHE A 203 12.10 2.55 -2.76
CA PHE A 203 12.91 3.19 -3.82
C PHE A 203 12.74 2.49 -5.18
N ASP A 204 11.51 2.55 -5.71
CA ASP A 204 11.15 2.04 -7.04
C ASP A 204 10.85 3.21 -7.99
N PRO A 205 10.97 3.01 -9.31
CA PRO A 205 10.66 4.04 -10.32
C PRO A 205 9.28 4.67 -10.14
N GLN A 206 8.29 3.88 -9.70
CA GLN A 206 6.91 4.30 -9.43
C GLN A 206 6.83 5.49 -8.46
N LYS A 207 7.72 5.56 -7.46
CA LYS A 207 7.73 6.60 -6.41
C LYS A 207 8.39 7.91 -6.84
N ASN A 208 9.07 7.91 -8.00
CA ASN A 208 9.65 9.11 -8.60
C ASN A 208 10.61 9.89 -7.68
N HIS A 209 11.56 9.16 -7.05
CA HIS A 209 12.53 9.80 -6.16
C HIS A 209 13.45 10.81 -6.90
N GLU A 210 13.66 10.65 -8.21
CA GLU A 210 14.38 11.61 -9.04
C GLU A 210 13.66 12.96 -9.05
N GLY A 211 12.40 12.99 -9.44
CA GLY A 211 11.60 14.22 -9.43
C GLY A 211 11.42 14.80 -8.02
N LEU A 212 11.39 13.93 -6.98
CA LEU A 212 11.33 14.37 -5.60
C LEU A 212 12.60 15.15 -5.19
N LEU A 213 13.80 14.69 -5.62
CA LEU A 213 15.05 15.41 -5.39
C LEU A 213 15.09 16.76 -6.16
N ASP A 214 14.60 16.80 -7.41
CA ASP A 214 14.50 18.04 -8.17
C ASP A 214 13.63 19.08 -7.44
N ILE A 215 12.48 18.65 -6.94
CA ILE A 215 11.59 19.50 -6.14
C ILE A 215 12.30 19.95 -4.84
N PHE A 216 13.01 19.05 -4.18
CA PHE A 216 13.67 19.35 -2.91
C PHE A 216 14.80 20.39 -3.08
N LYS A 217 15.55 20.36 -4.18
CA LYS A 217 16.53 21.41 -4.50
C LYS A 217 15.90 22.79 -4.63
N GLU A 218 14.72 22.88 -5.24
CA GLU A 218 13.99 24.14 -5.31
C GLU A 218 13.41 24.58 -3.94
N ILE A 219 13.07 23.61 -3.08
CA ILE A 219 12.69 23.90 -1.68
C ILE A 219 13.88 24.52 -0.92
N LEU A 220 15.09 24.00 -1.08
CA LEU A 220 16.30 24.52 -0.42
C LEU A 220 16.60 25.98 -0.78
N LYS A 221 16.29 26.43 -2.02
CA LYS A 221 16.43 27.84 -2.39
C LYS A 221 15.50 28.78 -1.58
N LYS A 222 14.35 28.28 -1.15
CA LYS A 222 13.31 29.02 -0.40
C LYS A 222 13.44 28.80 1.11
N ARG A 223 13.92 27.65 1.53
CA ARG A 223 14.10 27.18 2.91
C ARG A 223 15.43 26.45 3.04
N PRO A 224 16.55 27.19 3.18
CA PRO A 224 17.90 26.60 3.33
C PRO A 224 18.04 25.68 4.54
N ASP A 225 17.14 25.83 5.53
CA ASP A 225 17.05 24.98 6.72
C ASP A 225 16.30 23.65 6.46
N ALA A 226 15.71 23.45 5.29
CA ALA A 226 14.94 22.26 5.02
C ALA A 226 15.75 20.96 5.08
N VAL A 227 15.08 19.86 5.46
CA VAL A 227 15.57 18.48 5.34
C VAL A 227 14.54 17.63 4.64
N LEU A 228 15.02 16.59 3.94
CA LEU A 228 14.22 15.58 3.30
C LEU A 228 14.35 14.25 4.02
N ALA A 229 13.23 13.75 4.57
CA ALA A 229 13.14 12.49 5.29
C ALA A 229 12.57 11.39 4.36
N LEU A 230 13.41 10.46 3.91
CA LEU A 230 13.06 9.36 3.01
C LEU A 230 12.90 8.06 3.80
N VAL A 231 11.65 7.65 4.04
CA VAL A 231 11.32 6.41 4.75
C VAL A 231 10.93 5.33 3.75
N GLY A 232 11.64 4.22 3.73
CA GLY A 232 11.31 3.10 2.86
C GLY A 232 12.39 2.06 2.73
N SER A 233 12.02 0.88 2.23
CA SER A 233 12.99 -0.17 1.94
C SER A 233 13.75 0.11 0.65
N ARG A 234 14.96 -0.42 0.54
CA ARG A 234 15.74 -0.40 -0.70
C ARG A 234 14.95 -1.04 -1.83
N GLY A 235 14.93 -0.37 -2.98
CA GLY A 235 14.36 -0.83 -4.25
C GLY A 235 15.37 -0.66 -5.36
N GLY A 236 14.95 -0.86 -6.60
CA GLY A 236 15.86 -0.81 -7.76
C GLY A 236 16.50 0.57 -8.03
N GLN A 237 15.96 1.64 -7.44
CA GLN A 237 16.49 3.01 -7.59
C GLN A 237 17.36 3.48 -6.41
N TYR A 238 17.49 2.68 -5.35
CA TYR A 238 18.10 3.14 -4.11
C TYR A 238 19.54 3.63 -4.31
N GLU A 239 20.38 2.84 -4.97
CA GLU A 239 21.80 3.19 -5.17
C GLU A 239 21.94 4.43 -6.07
N ASN A 240 21.15 4.53 -7.13
CA ASN A 240 21.15 5.71 -8.03
C ASN A 240 20.79 7.00 -7.27
N ILE A 241 19.77 6.94 -6.42
CA ILE A 241 19.36 8.10 -5.61
C ILE A 241 20.43 8.46 -4.57
N LEU A 242 21.06 7.46 -3.96
CA LEU A 242 22.15 7.68 -3.00
C LEU A 242 23.37 8.33 -3.68
N GLU A 243 23.75 7.86 -4.85
CA GLU A 243 24.85 8.45 -5.65
C GLU A 243 24.53 9.88 -6.06
N ARG A 244 23.30 10.14 -6.48
CA ARG A 244 22.84 11.48 -6.83
C ARG A 244 22.89 12.44 -5.65
N VAL A 245 22.44 12.03 -4.48
CA VAL A 245 22.52 12.84 -3.24
C VAL A 245 23.97 13.22 -2.92
N LYS A 246 24.92 12.29 -3.08
CA LYS A 246 26.35 12.57 -2.88
C LYS A 246 26.93 13.52 -3.93
N SER A 247 26.65 13.26 -5.22
CA SER A 247 27.18 14.08 -6.31
C SER A 247 26.67 15.53 -6.29
N GLU A 248 25.47 15.73 -5.69
CA GLU A 248 24.86 17.05 -5.52
C GLU A 248 25.16 17.71 -4.16
N ASN A 249 26.01 17.08 -3.29
CA ASN A 249 26.38 17.54 -1.92
C ASN A 249 25.16 17.79 -1.04
N LEU A 250 24.23 16.83 -0.99
CA LEU A 250 23.00 16.93 -0.22
C LEU A 250 22.96 15.99 1.00
N GLU A 251 24.08 15.36 1.40
CA GLU A 251 24.14 14.34 2.46
C GLU A 251 23.72 14.88 3.85
N ASP A 252 23.92 16.15 4.11
CA ASP A 252 23.50 16.82 5.35
C ASP A 252 22.01 17.28 5.32
N LYS A 253 21.35 17.13 4.17
CA LYS A 253 19.96 17.55 3.92
C LYS A 253 19.00 16.39 3.66
N VAL A 254 19.47 15.26 3.12
CA VAL A 254 18.66 14.11 2.73
C VAL A 254 18.95 12.91 3.63
N PHE A 255 17.94 12.45 4.35
CA PHE A 255 18.04 11.38 5.33
C PHE A 255 17.39 10.10 4.83
N PHE A 256 18.18 9.05 4.60
CA PHE A 256 17.71 7.70 4.23
C PHE A 256 17.42 6.91 5.52
N LEU A 257 16.15 6.84 5.90
CA LEU A 257 15.71 6.29 7.19
C LEU A 257 15.46 4.78 7.20
N GLY A 258 15.57 4.15 6.01
CA GLY A 258 15.32 2.72 5.85
C GLY A 258 13.86 2.35 6.06
N LYS A 259 13.60 1.03 6.16
CA LYS A 259 12.27 0.51 6.46
C LYS A 259 11.96 0.70 7.95
N ARG A 260 10.83 1.35 8.25
CA ARG A 260 10.37 1.63 9.61
C ARG A 260 9.06 0.90 9.91
N THR A 261 8.83 0.60 11.18
CA THR A 261 7.55 0.09 11.71
C THR A 261 6.79 1.14 12.52
N ASP A 262 7.48 2.19 12.92
CA ASP A 262 7.03 3.34 13.71
C ASP A 262 6.73 4.56 12.80
N ILE A 263 6.07 4.32 11.67
CA ILE A 263 5.77 5.35 10.65
C ILE A 263 5.05 6.56 11.25
N GLY A 264 4.10 6.35 12.17
CA GLY A 264 3.38 7.45 12.83
C GLY A 264 4.30 8.43 13.56
N ALA A 265 5.39 7.95 14.17
CA ALA A 265 6.37 8.81 14.83
C ALA A 265 7.13 9.68 13.80
N PHE A 266 7.54 9.09 12.68
CA PHE A 266 8.20 9.85 11.60
C PHE A 266 7.25 10.84 10.93
N LEU A 267 5.98 10.48 10.70
CA LEU A 267 4.98 11.41 10.19
C LEU A 267 4.77 12.59 11.17
N SER A 268 4.80 12.33 12.47
CA SER A 268 4.70 13.40 13.48
C SER A 268 5.89 14.38 13.41
N ALA A 269 7.07 13.89 13.03
CA ALA A 269 8.27 14.73 12.89
C ALA A 269 8.29 15.59 11.62
N MET A 270 7.50 15.25 10.60
CA MET A 270 7.41 15.97 9.32
C MET A 270 6.55 17.23 9.46
N ASP A 271 6.76 18.22 8.60
CA ASP A 271 5.92 19.41 8.47
C ASP A 271 4.99 19.33 7.25
N VAL A 272 5.40 18.61 6.22
CA VAL A 272 4.64 18.39 4.99
C VAL A 272 4.99 17.02 4.41
N PHE A 273 4.02 16.39 3.75
CA PHE A 273 4.24 15.13 3.04
C PHE A 273 4.30 15.37 1.53
N LEU A 274 5.39 14.95 0.88
CA LEU A 274 5.61 15.11 -0.56
C LEU A 274 5.56 13.76 -1.25
N PHE A 275 4.65 13.61 -2.24
CA PHE A 275 4.38 12.32 -2.87
C PHE A 275 4.16 12.44 -4.38
N PRO A 276 5.23 12.68 -5.19
CA PRO A 276 5.16 12.88 -6.62
C PRO A 276 5.17 11.56 -7.41
N SER A 277 4.49 10.52 -6.93
CA SER A 277 4.45 9.19 -7.55
C SER A 277 3.89 9.24 -8.97
N LEU A 278 4.45 8.41 -9.88
CA LEU A 278 4.02 8.34 -11.28
C LEU A 278 2.65 7.68 -11.44
N TYR A 279 2.34 6.69 -10.61
CA TYR A 279 1.06 5.99 -10.55
C TYR A 279 0.91 5.24 -9.24
N GLU A 280 -0.32 5.08 -8.74
CA GLU A 280 -0.66 4.32 -7.53
C GLU A 280 -2.00 3.59 -7.71
N GLY A 281 -2.19 2.50 -6.97
CA GLY A 281 -3.51 1.92 -6.78
C GLY A 281 -4.29 2.73 -5.73
N LEU A 282 -4.01 2.47 -4.47
CA LEU A 282 -4.45 3.27 -3.32
C LEU A 282 -3.32 3.28 -2.28
N PRO A 283 -2.49 4.35 -2.22
CA PRO A 283 -1.28 4.35 -1.41
C PRO A 283 -1.57 4.51 0.08
N PHE A 284 -1.23 3.50 0.89
CA PHE A 284 -1.31 3.56 2.36
C PHE A 284 -0.63 4.80 2.93
N ALA A 285 0.56 5.13 2.43
CA ALA A 285 1.35 6.26 2.94
C ALA A 285 0.59 7.60 2.92
N LEU A 286 -0.31 7.81 1.95
CA LEU A 286 -1.14 9.02 1.91
C LEU A 286 -2.29 8.97 2.93
N VAL A 287 -2.90 7.81 3.14
CA VAL A 287 -3.94 7.63 4.17
C VAL A 287 -3.32 7.82 5.55
N GLU A 288 -2.13 7.24 5.78
CA GLU A 288 -1.35 7.36 7.03
C GLU A 288 -0.93 8.81 7.31
N ALA A 289 -0.45 9.53 6.29
CA ALA A 289 -0.08 10.94 6.41
C ALA A 289 -1.29 11.84 6.72
N GLN A 290 -2.43 11.59 6.09
CA GLN A 290 -3.67 12.31 6.38
C GLN A 290 -4.19 11.98 7.80
N ALA A 291 -4.10 10.71 8.23
CA ALA A 291 -4.43 10.30 9.60
C ALA A 291 -3.52 10.97 10.66
N ASN A 292 -2.31 11.38 10.26
CA ASN A 292 -1.42 12.19 11.10
C ASN A 292 -1.75 13.71 11.05
N GLY A 293 -2.74 14.12 10.26
CA GLY A 293 -3.12 15.52 10.07
C GLY A 293 -2.22 16.31 9.13
N LEU A 294 -1.27 15.67 8.43
CA LEU A 294 -0.33 16.32 7.50
C LEU A 294 -1.03 16.81 6.23
N THR A 295 -0.65 18.01 5.77
CA THR A 295 -0.94 18.42 4.39
C THR A 295 -0.01 17.66 3.44
N CYS A 296 -0.59 17.06 2.39
CA CYS A 296 0.12 16.24 1.41
C CYS A 296 0.14 16.95 0.05
N VAL A 297 1.32 17.14 -0.53
CA VAL A 297 1.49 17.60 -1.92
C VAL A 297 1.76 16.38 -2.79
N ILE A 298 0.88 16.11 -3.74
CA ILE A 298 0.84 14.85 -4.49
C ILE A 298 0.77 15.06 -5.99
N SER A 299 1.10 14.04 -6.78
CA SER A 299 0.80 14.06 -8.22
C SER A 299 -0.70 13.91 -8.48
N ASP A 300 -1.21 14.53 -9.53
CA ASP A 300 -2.60 14.44 -10.00
C ASP A 300 -2.93 13.08 -10.64
N THR A 301 -1.93 12.23 -10.87
CA THR A 301 -2.09 10.84 -11.34
C THR A 301 -2.64 9.90 -10.29
N ILE A 302 -2.68 10.33 -9.02
CA ILE A 302 -3.19 9.53 -7.89
C ILE A 302 -4.70 9.65 -7.82
N SER A 303 -5.39 8.52 -7.63
CA SER A 303 -6.84 8.49 -7.50
C SER A 303 -7.35 9.43 -6.40
N ARG A 304 -8.43 10.17 -6.70
CA ARG A 304 -9.09 11.02 -5.71
C ARG A 304 -9.73 10.26 -4.56
N GLU A 305 -9.92 8.96 -4.69
CA GLU A 305 -10.42 8.09 -3.62
C GLU A 305 -9.55 8.14 -2.35
N VAL A 306 -8.25 8.48 -2.49
CA VAL A 306 -7.35 8.65 -1.35
C VAL A 306 -7.61 9.94 -0.55
N ASN A 307 -8.48 10.83 -1.01
CA ASN A 307 -8.81 12.08 -0.33
C ASN A 307 -9.74 11.82 0.87
N VAL A 308 -9.13 11.44 1.98
CA VAL A 308 -9.82 11.09 3.23
C VAL A 308 -10.35 12.34 3.94
N ILE A 309 -9.58 13.42 3.90
CA ILE A 309 -9.92 14.66 4.60
C ILE A 309 -9.89 15.82 3.60
N PRO A 310 -11.02 16.54 3.43
CA PRO A 310 -11.10 17.65 2.50
C PRO A 310 -10.00 18.70 2.74
N GLY A 311 -9.36 19.14 1.66
CA GLY A 311 -8.36 20.21 1.72
C GLY A 311 -6.95 19.82 2.18
N GLN A 312 -6.71 18.58 2.66
CA GLN A 312 -5.35 18.11 2.99
C GLN A 312 -4.52 17.77 1.75
N LEU A 313 -5.11 17.28 0.67
CA LEU A 313 -4.39 16.98 -0.56
C LEU A 313 -4.24 18.22 -1.44
N LYS A 314 -3.04 18.40 -1.97
CA LYS A 314 -2.67 19.44 -2.94
C LYS A 314 -2.14 18.76 -4.20
N PRO A 315 -3.02 18.39 -5.15
CA PRO A 315 -2.60 17.71 -6.38
C PRO A 315 -1.92 18.71 -7.33
N LEU A 316 -0.85 18.26 -7.96
CA LEU A 316 -0.11 18.96 -9.00
C LEU A 316 0.21 17.99 -10.14
N SER A 317 0.19 18.49 -11.38
CA SER A 317 0.62 17.72 -12.52
C SER A 317 2.11 17.41 -12.45
N LEU A 318 2.51 16.21 -12.86
CA LEU A 318 3.93 15.84 -13.00
C LEU A 318 4.66 16.70 -14.04
N GLY A 319 3.94 17.34 -14.99
CA GLY A 319 4.49 18.31 -15.92
C GLY A 319 4.69 19.71 -15.36
N THR A 320 4.25 19.96 -14.11
CA THR A 320 4.48 21.23 -13.41
C THR A 320 5.96 21.35 -13.02
N SER A 321 6.53 22.55 -13.17
CA SER A 321 7.95 22.77 -12.83
C SER A 321 8.27 22.48 -11.35
N PRO A 322 9.50 22.02 -11.04
CA PRO A 322 9.95 21.78 -9.66
C PRO A 322 9.81 23.02 -8.75
N GLU A 323 9.97 24.24 -9.28
CA GLU A 323 9.82 25.49 -8.53
C GLU A 323 8.38 25.65 -8.04
N LYS A 324 7.39 25.33 -8.89
CA LYS A 324 5.98 25.43 -8.54
C LYS A 324 5.56 24.37 -7.51
N TRP A 325 6.12 23.18 -7.63
CA TRP A 325 6.00 22.14 -6.61
C TRP A 325 6.57 22.63 -5.27
N ALA A 326 7.79 23.19 -5.27
CA ALA A 326 8.47 23.71 -4.07
C ALA A 326 7.66 24.83 -3.39
N GLU A 327 7.11 25.79 -4.16
CA GLU A 327 6.22 26.82 -3.62
C GLU A 327 5.02 26.22 -2.90
N THR A 328 4.40 25.21 -3.51
CA THR A 328 3.22 24.54 -2.95
C THR A 328 3.60 23.78 -1.67
N VAL A 329 4.76 23.09 -1.66
CA VAL A 329 5.26 22.35 -0.49
C VAL A 329 5.55 23.31 0.67
N VAL A 330 6.27 24.41 0.44
CA VAL A 330 6.59 25.41 1.48
C VAL A 330 5.32 26.05 2.06
N ARG A 331 4.33 26.34 1.22
CA ARG A 331 3.03 26.84 1.66
C ARG A 331 2.23 25.82 2.44
N ALA A 332 2.24 24.55 1.98
CA ALA A 332 1.55 23.45 2.63
C ALA A 332 2.08 23.16 4.04
N GLY A 333 3.40 23.19 4.22
CA GLY A 333 4.04 22.94 5.52
C GLY A 333 3.82 24.03 6.58
N LYS A 334 3.22 25.18 6.21
CA LYS A 334 2.80 26.23 7.15
C LYS A 334 1.38 26.02 7.68
N ARG A 335 0.63 25.06 7.12
CA ARG A 335 -0.74 24.80 7.55
C ARG A 335 -0.73 24.03 8.88
N PRO A 336 -1.66 24.37 9.79
CA PRO A 336 -1.84 23.58 11.01
C PRO A 336 -2.27 22.15 10.64
N ARG A 337 -1.98 21.22 11.53
CA ARG A 337 -2.49 19.85 11.40
C ARG A 337 -4.00 19.82 11.62
N VAL A 338 -4.65 18.91 10.91
CA VAL A 338 -6.08 18.66 11.08
C VAL A 338 -6.35 18.00 12.44
N GLY A 339 -7.46 18.35 13.06
CA GLY A 339 -7.88 17.83 14.36
C GLY A 339 -8.32 16.37 14.33
N LYS A 340 -8.24 15.71 15.48
CA LYS A 340 -8.53 14.28 15.63
C LYS A 340 -9.94 13.88 15.20
N GLU A 341 -10.93 14.71 15.53
CA GLU A 341 -12.35 14.46 15.24
C GLU A 341 -12.62 14.48 13.73
N GLU A 342 -12.06 15.45 13.02
CA GLU A 342 -12.18 15.57 11.55
C GLU A 342 -11.45 14.40 10.85
N ILE A 343 -10.27 14.00 11.37
CA ILE A 343 -9.54 12.84 10.88
C ILE A 343 -10.38 11.57 11.03
N TYR A 344 -10.97 11.35 12.22
CA TYR A 344 -11.80 10.18 12.48
C TYR A 344 -13.00 10.12 11.56
N GLN A 345 -13.72 11.23 11.43
CA GLN A 345 -14.88 11.33 10.54
C GLN A 345 -14.48 11.02 9.09
N GLY A 346 -13.41 11.63 8.58
CA GLY A 346 -12.95 11.41 7.22
C GLY A 346 -12.52 9.96 6.95
N LEU A 347 -11.83 9.32 7.90
CA LEU A 347 -11.45 7.89 7.77
C LEU A 347 -12.68 6.97 7.76
N VAL A 348 -13.69 7.27 8.55
CA VAL A 348 -14.93 6.49 8.60
C VAL A 348 -15.75 6.65 7.32
N GLU A 349 -15.98 7.87 6.88
CA GLU A 349 -16.74 8.18 5.67
C GLU A 349 -16.05 7.68 4.40
N GLY A 350 -14.70 7.76 4.37
CA GLY A 350 -13.87 7.27 3.27
C GLY A 350 -13.66 5.75 3.27
N HIS A 351 -14.21 5.00 4.23
CA HIS A 351 -13.98 3.54 4.37
C HIS A 351 -12.52 3.17 4.65
N PHE A 352 -11.80 3.97 5.44
CA PHE A 352 -10.42 3.74 5.83
C PHE A 352 -10.25 3.36 7.31
N ASP A 353 -11.31 3.31 8.11
CA ASP A 353 -11.27 2.81 9.48
C ASP A 353 -11.23 1.28 9.49
N ILE A 354 -10.13 0.71 9.97
CA ILE A 354 -9.91 -0.75 9.92
C ILE A 354 -10.92 -1.54 10.77
N CYS A 355 -11.39 -0.98 11.89
CA CYS A 355 -12.33 -1.69 12.75
C CYS A 355 -13.69 -1.86 12.07
N ARG A 356 -14.15 -0.85 11.33
CA ARG A 356 -15.39 -0.90 10.55
C ARG A 356 -15.23 -1.78 9.30
N GLU A 357 -14.16 -1.59 8.56
CA GLU A 357 -13.93 -2.31 7.32
C GLU A 357 -13.62 -3.80 7.54
N ALA A 358 -13.00 -4.19 8.66
CA ALA A 358 -12.85 -5.59 9.02
C ALA A 358 -14.19 -6.27 9.31
N ARG A 359 -15.13 -5.60 10.00
CA ARG A 359 -16.49 -6.12 10.18
C ARG A 359 -17.22 -6.30 8.87
N ARG A 360 -17.08 -5.31 7.95
CA ARG A 360 -17.63 -5.38 6.59
C ARG A 360 -17.02 -6.52 5.80
N LEU A 361 -15.70 -6.72 5.83
CA LEU A 361 -15.03 -7.82 5.14
C LEU A 361 -15.44 -9.17 5.73
N LYS A 362 -15.63 -9.30 7.06
CA LYS A 362 -16.17 -10.51 7.70
C LYS A 362 -17.55 -10.85 7.13
N LYS A 363 -18.43 -9.86 6.98
CA LYS A 363 -19.76 -10.04 6.39
C LYS A 363 -19.64 -10.52 4.95
N LEU A 364 -18.83 -9.86 4.13
CA LEU A 364 -18.56 -10.26 2.75
C LEU A 364 -17.98 -11.68 2.61
N TYR A 365 -17.23 -12.15 3.58
CA TYR A 365 -16.75 -13.54 3.62
C TYR A 365 -17.86 -14.53 4.00
N GLY A 366 -18.86 -14.12 4.79
CA GLY A 366 -20.00 -14.95 5.22
C GLY A 366 -21.10 -15.11 4.16
N GLU A 367 -21.29 -14.12 3.30
CA GLU A 367 -22.30 -14.13 2.21
C GLU A 367 -21.96 -15.13 1.10
#